data_d0244cc8e2c38c3ea6b5867852af9f36
#
_entry.id   d0244cc8e2c38c3ea6b5867852af9f36
#
_cell.length_a   1.000
_cell.length_b   1.000
_cell.length_c   1.000
_cell.angle_alpha   90.00
_cell.angle_beta   90.00
_cell.angle_gamma   90.00
#
_symmetry.space_group_name_H-M   'P 1'
#
loop_
_entity.id
_entity.type
_entity.pdbx_description
1 polymer ?
#
loop_
_entity_poly.entity_id
_entity_poly.type
_entity_poly.pdbx_seq_one_letter_code
_entity_poly.pdbx_strand_id
1 'polypeptide(L)'
;MEFKDYYATLGVEPSAGEAEIKTAYRRLARKYHPDVSKEAGAEDKFKAVNEAYEALRDPEKRAAYDQLRAQGYRPGEELNVPPNYGGAGGFNFEEVFGGGGPNGGFSDFFESLFARQRGGAGPGPGFSSQGHAPNRDTRAKLSVPLEAAYSGDSLRITVNGKQLDVRVPKGIRPGQVIRLAGQGNHGGNLLLEVEYAAHPQFEVDGRNILYTLPLTPWQAALGTSISVPTLGGAVELKIPADSDAGRKLRLRGRGLPGNPEGDQIVEIEIVAPAATDEAQKKAYRNLAKAFGESI
;
A
#
# COMPACT_ATOMS: atom_id res chain seq x y z
N MET A 1 -14.67 -15.33 14.05
CA MET A 1 -14.20 -14.52 12.91
C MET A 1 -13.86 -15.44 11.75
N GLU A 2 -14.10 -15.00 10.53
CA GLU A 2 -13.94 -15.83 9.33
C GLU A 2 -12.53 -15.72 8.74
N PHE A 3 -11.93 -16.86 8.38
CA PHE A 3 -10.65 -16.91 7.68
C PHE A 3 -10.77 -16.33 6.28
N LYS A 4 -9.86 -15.39 5.92
CA LYS A 4 -9.79 -14.79 4.59
C LYS A 4 -8.58 -15.32 3.83
N ASP A 5 -8.78 -15.77 2.58
CA ASP A 5 -7.68 -16.15 1.72
C ASP A 5 -7.11 -14.93 0.99
N TYR A 6 -5.99 -14.43 1.49
CA TYR A 6 -5.32 -13.25 0.93
C TYR A 6 -4.66 -13.53 -0.42
N TYR A 7 -4.19 -14.76 -0.66
CA TYR A 7 -3.65 -15.13 -1.98
C TYR A 7 -4.76 -15.16 -3.04
N ALA A 8 -5.89 -15.77 -2.72
CA ALA A 8 -7.06 -15.76 -3.59
C ALA A 8 -7.61 -14.35 -3.81
N THR A 9 -7.57 -13.47 -2.79
CA THR A 9 -8.00 -12.07 -2.90
C THR A 9 -7.14 -11.29 -3.89
N LEU A 10 -5.83 -11.54 -3.93
CA LEU A 10 -4.92 -10.95 -4.91
C LEU A 10 -4.91 -11.71 -6.26
N GLY A 11 -5.48 -12.91 -6.32
CA GLY A 11 -5.48 -13.76 -7.51
C GLY A 11 -4.08 -14.27 -7.86
N VAL A 12 -3.30 -14.66 -6.85
CA VAL A 12 -1.96 -15.23 -6.98
C VAL A 12 -1.87 -16.57 -6.25
N GLU A 13 -0.91 -17.40 -6.66
CA GLU A 13 -0.64 -18.65 -5.99
C GLU A 13 0.09 -18.41 -4.64
N PRO A 14 -0.08 -19.33 -3.67
CA PRO A 14 0.62 -19.21 -2.37
C PRO A 14 2.15 -19.24 -2.48
N SER A 15 2.67 -19.80 -3.56
CA SER A 15 4.09 -19.82 -3.90
C SER A 15 4.59 -18.51 -4.53
N ALA A 16 3.69 -17.54 -4.80
CA ALA A 16 4.01 -16.30 -5.47
C ALA A 16 5.11 -15.52 -4.73
N GLY A 17 6.06 -14.99 -5.49
CA GLY A 17 7.11 -14.12 -4.98
C GLY A 17 6.61 -12.72 -4.66
N GLU A 18 7.41 -11.94 -3.94
CA GLU A 18 7.10 -10.55 -3.57
C GLU A 18 6.74 -9.68 -4.79
N ALA A 19 7.50 -9.81 -5.88
CA ALA A 19 7.27 -9.05 -7.12
C ALA A 19 5.91 -9.38 -7.77
N GLU A 20 5.49 -10.64 -7.69
CA GLU A 20 4.23 -11.11 -8.24
C GLU A 20 3.04 -10.63 -7.40
N ILE A 21 3.13 -10.74 -6.07
CA ILE A 21 2.17 -10.20 -5.11
C ILE A 21 1.98 -8.69 -5.34
N LYS A 22 3.07 -7.96 -5.50
CA LYS A 22 3.09 -6.53 -5.75
C LYS A 22 2.43 -6.15 -7.08
N THR A 23 2.70 -6.92 -8.14
CA THR A 23 2.11 -6.70 -9.46
C THR A 23 0.60 -6.95 -9.43
N ALA A 24 0.17 -8.04 -8.78
CA ALA A 24 -1.24 -8.37 -8.61
C ALA A 24 -1.99 -7.27 -7.81
N TYR A 25 -1.40 -6.80 -6.71
CA TYR A 25 -1.93 -5.69 -5.93
C TYR A 25 -2.16 -4.45 -6.78
N ARG A 26 -1.13 -3.98 -7.54
CA ARG A 26 -1.24 -2.80 -8.39
C ARG A 26 -2.38 -2.90 -9.40
N ARG A 27 -2.49 -4.06 -10.05
CA ARG A 27 -3.55 -4.31 -11.04
C ARG A 27 -4.93 -4.18 -10.40
N LEU A 28 -5.14 -4.81 -9.22
CA LEU A 28 -6.43 -4.82 -8.53
C LEU A 28 -6.74 -3.48 -7.86
N ALA A 29 -5.76 -2.83 -7.28
CA ALA A 29 -5.91 -1.50 -6.68
C ALA A 29 -6.34 -0.46 -7.72
N ARG A 30 -5.77 -0.49 -8.94
CA ARG A 30 -6.21 0.36 -10.05
C ARG A 30 -7.64 0.01 -10.51
N LYS A 31 -7.95 -1.29 -10.60
CA LYS A 31 -9.27 -1.74 -11.04
C LYS A 31 -10.39 -1.31 -10.10
N TYR A 32 -10.15 -1.35 -8.78
CA TYR A 32 -11.15 -1.09 -7.75
C TYR A 32 -11.00 0.28 -7.07
N HIS A 33 -10.14 1.17 -7.62
CA HIS A 33 -9.96 2.51 -7.05
C HIS A 33 -11.29 3.29 -7.03
N PRO A 34 -11.67 3.94 -5.90
CA PRO A 34 -12.96 4.62 -5.76
C PRO A 34 -13.18 5.70 -6.80
N ASP A 35 -12.12 6.40 -7.26
CA ASP A 35 -12.23 7.45 -8.27
C ASP A 35 -12.37 6.91 -9.69
N VAL A 36 -12.02 5.64 -9.94
CA VAL A 36 -11.97 5.05 -11.28
C VAL A 36 -13.06 4.02 -11.49
N SER A 37 -13.35 3.23 -10.47
CA SER A 37 -14.30 2.11 -10.57
C SER A 37 -15.71 2.55 -10.23
N LYS A 38 -16.63 2.25 -11.16
CA LYS A 38 -18.08 2.40 -10.96
C LYS A 38 -18.77 1.06 -10.62
N GLU A 39 -18.00 -0.01 -10.39
CA GLU A 39 -18.56 -1.31 -10.05
C GLU A 39 -19.20 -1.27 -8.65
N ALA A 40 -20.37 -1.89 -8.49
CA ALA A 40 -20.98 -2.07 -7.18
C ALA A 40 -20.04 -2.91 -6.28
N GLY A 41 -19.77 -2.43 -5.06
CA GLY A 41 -18.86 -3.07 -4.11
C GLY A 41 -17.35 -2.89 -4.44
N ALA A 42 -16.99 -1.96 -5.32
CA ALA A 42 -15.58 -1.66 -5.62
C ALA A 42 -14.80 -1.22 -4.37
N GLU A 43 -15.44 -0.46 -3.49
CA GLU A 43 -14.83 -0.01 -2.23
C GLU A 43 -14.49 -1.18 -1.30
N ASP A 44 -15.38 -2.16 -1.15
CA ASP A 44 -15.14 -3.33 -0.31
C ASP A 44 -14.06 -4.23 -0.92
N LYS A 45 -14.06 -4.38 -2.26
CA LYS A 45 -13.00 -5.09 -2.98
C LYS A 45 -11.65 -4.38 -2.84
N PHE A 46 -11.64 -3.06 -2.89
CA PHE A 46 -10.43 -2.25 -2.70
C PHE A 46 -9.87 -2.41 -1.28
N LYS A 47 -10.74 -2.36 -0.25
CA LYS A 47 -10.36 -2.63 1.14
C LYS A 47 -9.77 -4.03 1.31
N ALA A 48 -10.42 -5.05 0.75
CA ALA A 48 -9.94 -6.44 0.82
C ALA A 48 -8.57 -6.61 0.11
N VAL A 49 -8.36 -5.99 -1.04
CA VAL A 49 -7.09 -6.01 -1.78
C VAL A 49 -5.97 -5.33 -0.99
N ASN A 50 -6.25 -4.20 -0.36
CA ASN A 50 -5.28 -3.49 0.49
C ASN A 50 -4.91 -4.34 1.72
N GLU A 51 -5.91 -4.94 2.38
CA GLU A 51 -5.70 -5.83 3.54
C GLU A 51 -4.82 -7.03 3.16
N ALA A 52 -5.12 -7.69 2.05
CA ALA A 52 -4.35 -8.83 1.56
C ALA A 52 -2.90 -8.45 1.25
N TYR A 53 -2.68 -7.31 0.63
CA TYR A 53 -1.33 -6.83 0.33
C TYR A 53 -0.56 -6.49 1.60
N GLU A 54 -1.16 -5.82 2.60
CA GLU A 54 -0.52 -5.52 3.87
C GLU A 54 -0.11 -6.77 4.66
N ALA A 55 -0.89 -7.84 4.56
CA ALA A 55 -0.55 -9.12 5.17
C ALA A 55 0.60 -9.85 4.47
N LEU A 56 0.67 -9.77 3.12
CA LEU A 56 1.57 -10.58 2.32
C LEU A 56 2.87 -9.89 1.90
N ARG A 57 2.94 -8.54 1.94
CA ARG A 57 4.15 -7.79 1.57
C ARG A 57 5.26 -7.87 2.61
N ASP A 58 4.89 -7.99 3.87
CA ASP A 58 5.82 -8.07 5.00
C ASP A 58 6.17 -9.54 5.27
N PRO A 59 7.46 -9.94 5.23
CA PRO A 59 7.86 -11.32 5.40
C PRO A 59 7.41 -11.94 6.73
N GLU A 60 7.41 -11.17 7.83
CA GLU A 60 7.01 -11.66 9.15
C GLU A 60 5.49 -11.89 9.20
N LYS A 61 4.71 -10.94 8.70
CA LYS A 61 3.25 -11.06 8.61
C LYS A 61 2.85 -12.22 7.69
N ARG A 62 3.51 -12.33 6.53
CA ARG A 62 3.29 -13.41 5.59
C ARG A 62 3.56 -14.78 6.23
N ALA A 63 4.70 -14.92 6.95
CA ALA A 63 5.03 -16.17 7.63
C ALA A 63 3.99 -16.54 8.69
N ALA A 64 3.50 -15.58 9.48
CA ALA A 64 2.44 -15.81 10.47
C ALA A 64 1.12 -16.23 9.81
N TYR A 65 0.75 -15.58 8.71
CA TYR A 65 -0.43 -15.92 7.92
C TYR A 65 -0.30 -17.32 7.28
N ASP A 66 0.86 -17.65 6.71
CA ASP A 66 1.13 -18.95 6.09
C ASP A 66 1.09 -20.09 7.11
N GLN A 67 1.55 -19.87 8.35
CA GLN A 67 1.42 -20.84 9.44
C GLN A 67 -0.05 -21.13 9.79
N LEU A 68 -0.89 -20.10 9.83
CA LEU A 68 -2.34 -20.28 10.04
C LEU A 68 -2.98 -21.07 8.90
N ARG A 69 -2.64 -20.73 7.65
CA ARG A 69 -3.11 -21.43 6.47
C ARG A 69 -2.69 -22.90 6.46
N ALA A 70 -1.47 -23.21 6.89
CA ALA A 70 -0.95 -24.58 6.99
C ALA A 70 -1.70 -25.44 8.02
N GLN A 71 -2.43 -24.83 8.97
CA GLN A 71 -3.31 -25.54 9.91
C GLN A 71 -4.63 -26.04 9.29
N GLY A 72 -4.84 -25.76 8.00
CA GLY A 72 -5.94 -26.33 7.22
C GLY A 72 -7.23 -25.51 7.23
N TYR A 73 -7.21 -24.28 7.75
CA TYR A 73 -8.37 -23.40 7.73
C TYR A 73 -8.79 -23.05 6.28
N ARG A 74 -10.10 -23.10 6.03
CA ARG A 74 -10.70 -22.77 4.73
C ARG A 74 -11.35 -21.39 4.76
N PRO A 75 -11.43 -20.69 3.60
CA PRO A 75 -12.14 -19.42 3.51
C PRO A 75 -13.58 -19.51 4.05
N GLY A 76 -13.95 -18.60 4.95
CA GLY A 76 -15.26 -18.59 5.60
C GLY A 76 -15.37 -19.45 6.86
N GLU A 77 -14.33 -20.18 7.27
CA GLU A 77 -14.33 -20.99 8.47
C GLU A 77 -14.09 -20.14 9.73
N GLU A 78 -14.85 -20.41 10.80
CA GLU A 78 -14.65 -19.68 12.06
C GLU A 78 -13.34 -20.06 12.75
N LEU A 79 -12.48 -19.07 12.90
CA LEU A 79 -11.19 -19.20 13.59
C LEU A 79 -11.34 -19.04 15.10
N ASN A 80 -10.88 -20.03 15.83
CA ASN A 80 -10.63 -19.94 17.26
C ASN A 80 -9.11 -19.79 17.47
N VAL A 81 -8.60 -18.56 17.27
CA VAL A 81 -7.15 -18.30 17.38
C VAL A 81 -6.75 -18.28 18.84
N PRO A 82 -5.76 -19.11 19.27
CA PRO A 82 -5.22 -19.05 20.62
C PRO A 82 -4.63 -17.67 20.92
N PRO A 83 -4.72 -17.18 22.18
CA PRO A 83 -4.34 -15.80 22.52
C PRO A 83 -2.85 -15.44 22.33
N ASN A 84 -2.03 -16.34 21.81
CA ASN A 84 -0.58 -16.16 21.67
C ASN A 84 -0.05 -16.23 20.23
N TYR A 85 -0.91 -16.09 19.23
CA TYR A 85 -0.52 -16.13 17.81
C TYR A 85 -0.38 -14.72 17.27
N GLY A 86 0.83 -14.32 16.88
CA GLY A 86 1.10 -13.08 16.13
C GLY A 86 2.18 -12.20 16.74
N GLY A 87 3.36 -12.22 16.14
CA GLY A 87 4.48 -11.33 16.44
C GLY A 87 4.44 -10.02 15.66
N ALA A 88 4.68 -8.95 16.36
CA ALA A 88 5.21 -7.61 16.02
C ALA A 88 4.54 -6.77 14.92
N GLY A 89 4.02 -5.62 15.30
CA GLY A 89 3.83 -4.45 14.44
C GLY A 89 2.40 -4.00 14.21
N GLY A 90 1.83 -3.25 15.16
CA GLY A 90 0.53 -2.61 14.99
C GLY A 90 0.55 -1.47 13.98
N PHE A 91 -0.29 -1.54 12.98
CA PHE A 91 -0.52 -0.54 11.95
C PHE A 91 -1.90 0.11 12.16
N ASN A 92 -1.96 1.44 12.22
CA ASN A 92 -3.23 2.18 12.31
C ASN A 92 -3.67 2.62 10.91
N PHE A 93 -4.53 1.83 10.28
CA PHE A 93 -5.08 2.13 8.94
C PHE A 93 -6.02 3.36 8.93
N GLU A 94 -6.74 3.63 10.02
CA GLU A 94 -7.61 4.81 10.12
C GLU A 94 -6.84 6.13 9.98
N GLU A 95 -5.55 6.15 10.33
CA GLU A 95 -4.70 7.34 10.20
C GLU A 95 -4.18 7.57 8.78
N VAL A 96 -4.07 6.53 7.98
CA VAL A 96 -3.50 6.60 6.62
C VAL A 96 -4.54 6.88 5.56
N PHE A 97 -5.76 6.40 5.75
CA PHE A 97 -6.89 6.55 4.84
C PHE A 97 -8.05 7.34 5.44
N GLY A 98 -7.81 8.04 6.57
CA GLY A 98 -8.79 8.78 7.33
C GLY A 98 -9.42 9.95 6.58
N GLY A 99 -10.55 9.69 6.04
CA GLY A 99 -11.41 10.69 5.43
C GLY A 99 -12.79 10.13 5.13
N GLY A 100 -13.53 9.65 6.13
CA GLY A 100 -14.93 9.43 5.89
C GLY A 100 -15.56 8.22 6.56
N GLY A 101 -15.99 8.36 7.79
CA GLY A 101 -17.05 7.54 8.36
C GLY A 101 -16.61 6.44 9.34
N PRO A 102 -17.47 6.06 10.28
CA PRO A 102 -17.18 5.20 11.43
C PRO A 102 -17.04 3.69 11.12
N ASN A 103 -16.70 3.29 9.87
CA ASN A 103 -16.61 1.89 9.45
C ASN A 103 -15.45 1.57 8.49
N GLY A 104 -14.31 2.24 8.58
CA GLY A 104 -13.17 2.10 7.66
C GLY A 104 -12.01 1.23 8.15
N GLY A 105 -12.19 0.28 9.08
CA GLY A 105 -11.13 -0.59 9.60
C GLY A 105 -10.83 -1.81 8.72
N PHE A 106 -9.65 -2.41 8.94
CA PHE A 106 -9.36 -3.79 8.51
C PHE A 106 -10.41 -4.75 9.10
N SER A 107 -10.54 -5.92 8.50
CA SER A 107 -11.47 -6.91 9.03
C SER A 107 -11.05 -7.40 10.41
N ASP A 108 -12.02 -7.85 11.21
CA ASP A 108 -11.78 -8.47 12.52
C ASP A 108 -10.75 -9.61 12.45
N PHE A 109 -10.65 -10.27 11.29
CA PHE A 109 -9.64 -11.29 11.02
C PHE A 109 -8.24 -10.72 11.02
N PHE A 110 -8.00 -9.64 10.28
CA PHE A 110 -6.69 -8.97 10.21
C PHE A 110 -6.30 -8.39 11.57
N GLU A 111 -7.22 -7.71 12.23
CA GLU A 111 -6.99 -7.11 13.55
C GLU A 111 -6.67 -8.18 14.60
N SER A 112 -7.36 -9.29 14.61
CA SER A 112 -7.11 -10.36 15.58
C SER A 112 -5.78 -11.08 15.32
N LEU A 113 -5.36 -11.17 14.05
CA LEU A 113 -4.11 -11.81 13.68
C LEU A 113 -2.88 -10.91 13.95
N PHE A 114 -3.01 -9.61 13.72
CA PHE A 114 -1.88 -8.69 13.75
C PHE A 114 -1.95 -7.57 14.81
N ALA A 115 -3.14 -7.22 15.35
CA ALA A 115 -3.30 -6.11 16.30
C ALA A 115 -3.12 -6.51 17.78
N ARG A 116 -3.21 -7.79 18.12
CA ARG A 116 -3.23 -8.27 19.52
C ARG A 116 -1.87 -8.27 20.25
N GLN A 117 -0.79 -7.84 19.63
CA GLN A 117 0.53 -7.78 20.27
C GLN A 117 0.75 -6.52 21.14
N ARG A 118 -0.30 -5.74 21.42
CA ARG A 118 -0.22 -4.55 22.28
C ARG A 118 -0.54 -4.75 23.76
N GLY A 119 -0.75 -5.98 24.23
CA GLY A 119 -1.20 -6.21 25.59
C GLY A 119 -0.70 -7.50 26.20
N GLY A 120 0.57 -7.61 26.48
CA GLY A 120 1.14 -8.72 27.19
C GLY A 120 2.00 -8.26 28.39
N ALA A 121 1.37 -7.71 29.44
CA ALA A 121 1.96 -7.68 30.76
C ALA A 121 1.03 -8.45 31.68
N GLY A 122 1.33 -9.73 31.90
CA GLY A 122 0.72 -10.52 32.94
C GLY A 122 1.11 -9.96 34.32
N PRO A 123 0.23 -10.03 35.35
CA PRO A 123 0.54 -9.60 36.70
C PRO A 123 1.41 -10.62 37.40
N GLY A 124 2.71 -10.36 37.51
CA GLY A 124 3.58 -11.02 38.48
C GLY A 124 3.56 -10.23 39.78
N PRO A 125 3.45 -10.87 40.96
CA PRO A 125 3.32 -10.19 42.24
C PRO A 125 4.67 -9.70 42.77
N GLY A 126 4.73 -8.42 43.07
CA GLY A 126 5.53 -7.88 44.16
C GLY A 126 6.97 -7.51 43.85
N PHE A 127 7.17 -6.20 43.72
CA PHE A 127 8.19 -5.47 44.50
C PHE A 127 7.86 -3.96 44.38
N SER A 128 7.32 -3.39 45.44
CA SER A 128 7.18 -1.95 45.64
C SER A 128 8.57 -1.34 45.85
N SER A 129 9.10 -0.67 44.85
CA SER A 129 10.10 0.36 45.07
C SER A 129 9.56 1.65 44.50
N GLN A 130 9.23 2.59 45.38
CA GLN A 130 9.00 3.99 45.10
C GLN A 130 10.30 4.61 44.57
N GLY A 131 10.56 4.39 43.28
CA GLY A 131 11.58 5.07 42.52
C GLY A 131 10.88 5.75 41.36
N HIS A 132 11.11 7.05 41.15
CA HIS A 132 10.72 7.77 39.95
C HIS A 132 11.13 6.91 38.76
N ALA A 133 10.14 6.34 38.05
CA ALA A 133 10.41 5.58 36.83
C ALA A 133 11.13 6.52 35.85
N PRO A 134 12.32 6.17 35.34
CA PRO A 134 13.02 7.04 34.41
C PRO A 134 12.09 7.28 33.22
N ASN A 135 12.00 8.55 32.76
CA ASN A 135 11.26 8.95 31.57
C ASN A 135 11.69 8.02 30.42
N ARG A 136 10.84 7.06 30.06
CA ARG A 136 11.14 6.12 28.98
C ARG A 136 10.58 6.65 27.69
N ASP A 137 11.48 6.86 26.74
CA ASP A 137 11.08 7.18 25.38
C ASP A 137 10.22 6.03 24.82
N THR A 138 9.11 6.39 24.23
CA THR A 138 8.19 5.43 23.58
C THR A 138 8.50 5.44 22.10
N ARG A 139 8.63 4.26 21.50
CA ARG A 139 8.81 4.12 20.04
C ARG A 139 7.52 3.64 19.41
N ALA A 140 7.19 4.19 18.26
CA ALA A 140 6.07 3.78 17.43
C ALA A 140 6.43 3.96 15.95
N LYS A 141 5.78 3.21 15.08
CA LYS A 141 5.88 3.40 13.63
C LYS A 141 4.86 4.44 13.18
N LEU A 142 5.26 5.29 12.24
CA LEU A 142 4.41 6.29 11.61
C LEU A 142 4.33 5.99 10.12
N SER A 143 3.14 5.62 9.66
CA SER A 143 2.87 5.48 8.24
C SER A 143 2.58 6.85 7.64
N VAL A 144 3.40 7.26 6.69
CA VAL A 144 3.37 8.58 6.06
C VAL A 144 2.90 8.45 4.61
N PRO A 145 1.78 9.08 4.21
CA PRO A 145 1.37 9.17 2.81
C PRO A 145 2.47 9.83 1.96
N LEU A 146 2.62 9.39 0.72
CA LEU A 146 3.65 9.92 -0.18
C LEU A 146 3.47 11.41 -0.45
N GLU A 147 2.24 11.89 -0.51
CA GLU A 147 1.88 13.30 -0.68
C GLU A 147 2.41 14.13 0.49
N ALA A 148 2.23 13.64 1.73
CA ALA A 148 2.72 14.34 2.92
C ALA A 148 4.25 14.35 2.98
N ALA A 149 4.90 13.27 2.57
CA ALA A 149 6.36 13.23 2.44
C ALA A 149 6.88 14.15 1.32
N TYR A 150 6.09 14.33 0.25
CA TYR A 150 6.40 15.23 -0.86
C TYR A 150 6.21 16.70 -0.50
N SER A 151 5.05 17.05 0.08
CA SER A 151 4.68 18.45 0.40
C SER A 151 5.32 18.94 1.70
N GLY A 152 5.53 18.05 2.68
CA GLY A 152 5.96 18.41 4.04
C GLY A 152 4.80 18.82 4.92
N ASP A 153 3.63 18.24 4.71
CA ASP A 153 2.41 18.52 5.44
C ASP A 153 2.43 17.96 6.86
N SER A 154 1.49 18.44 7.68
CA SER A 154 1.29 17.91 9.03
C SER A 154 0.26 16.79 9.00
N LEU A 155 0.57 15.70 9.69
CA LEU A 155 -0.33 14.57 9.89
C LEU A 155 -0.92 14.64 11.30
N ARG A 156 -2.22 14.43 11.40
CA ARG A 156 -2.89 14.25 12.68
C ARG A 156 -2.88 12.78 13.05
N ILE A 157 -2.26 12.46 14.18
CA ILE A 157 -2.17 11.09 14.70
C ILE A 157 -2.81 11.00 16.08
N THR A 158 -3.32 9.82 16.42
CA THR A 158 -3.86 9.54 17.75
C THR A 158 -2.91 8.59 18.48
N VAL A 159 -2.30 9.05 19.55
CA VAL A 159 -1.42 8.25 20.39
C VAL A 159 -1.95 8.24 21.81
N ASN A 160 -2.22 7.06 22.37
CA ASN A 160 -2.78 6.89 23.72
C ASN A 160 -4.06 7.72 23.97
N GLY A 161 -4.95 7.83 22.95
CA GLY A 161 -6.19 8.59 23.01
C GLY A 161 -6.03 10.11 22.89
N LYS A 162 -4.80 10.60 22.67
CA LYS A 162 -4.53 12.04 22.42
C LYS A 162 -4.25 12.26 20.94
N GLN A 163 -4.90 13.27 20.37
CA GLN A 163 -4.60 13.73 19.02
C GLN A 163 -3.35 14.63 19.03
N LEU A 164 -2.41 14.32 18.15
CA LEU A 164 -1.16 15.05 17.98
C LEU A 164 -1.00 15.43 16.51
N ASP A 165 -0.68 16.70 16.25
CA ASP A 165 -0.31 17.15 14.91
C ASP A 165 1.21 16.99 14.73
N VAL A 166 1.61 16.11 13.83
CA VAL A 166 3.01 15.78 13.55
C VAL A 166 3.40 16.40 12.23
N ARG A 167 4.33 17.34 12.26
CA ARG A 167 4.88 17.91 11.03
C ARG A 167 5.83 16.91 10.38
N VAL A 168 5.52 16.51 9.15
CA VAL A 168 6.36 15.63 8.34
C VAL A 168 7.39 16.48 7.61
N PRO A 169 8.70 16.26 7.80
CA PRO A 169 9.71 16.96 7.02
C PRO A 169 9.61 16.62 5.54
N LYS A 170 9.70 17.62 4.67
CA LYS A 170 9.68 17.44 3.22
C LYS A 170 10.80 16.50 2.77
N GLY A 171 10.46 15.45 2.03
CA GLY A 171 11.41 14.44 1.56
C GLY A 171 11.93 13.50 2.65
N ILE A 172 11.21 13.34 3.76
CA ILE A 172 11.52 12.38 4.81
C ILE A 172 11.60 10.96 4.22
N ARG A 173 12.49 10.12 4.75
CA ARG A 173 12.71 8.76 4.27
C ARG A 173 12.24 7.72 5.28
N PRO A 174 11.91 6.52 4.82
CA PRO A 174 11.68 5.38 5.71
C PRO A 174 12.87 5.14 6.62
N GLY A 175 12.61 4.73 7.86
CA GLY A 175 13.60 4.53 8.91
C GLY A 175 14.07 5.81 9.62
N GLN A 176 13.71 7.00 9.15
CA GLN A 176 13.97 8.24 9.90
C GLN A 176 13.01 8.37 11.07
N VAL A 177 13.47 9.00 12.15
CA VAL A 177 12.70 9.13 13.38
C VAL A 177 12.28 10.59 13.60
N ILE A 178 10.98 10.82 13.78
CA ILE A 178 10.43 12.08 14.22
C ILE A 178 10.27 12.02 15.73
N ARG A 179 10.91 12.97 16.46
CA ARG A 179 10.83 13.05 17.93
C ARG A 179 9.78 14.07 18.36
N LEU A 180 8.83 13.62 19.14
CA LEU A 180 7.86 14.48 19.80
C LEU A 180 8.17 14.55 21.31
N ALA A 181 8.68 15.68 21.75
CA ALA A 181 9.12 15.86 23.13
C ALA A 181 7.93 15.80 24.11
N GLY A 182 8.06 15.02 25.19
CA GLY A 182 7.05 14.93 26.25
C GLY A 182 5.75 14.22 25.88
N GLN A 183 5.67 13.61 24.67
CA GLN A 183 4.47 12.88 24.20
C GLN A 183 4.56 11.37 24.41
N GLY A 184 5.66 10.89 24.95
CA GLY A 184 5.82 9.48 25.36
C GLY A 184 5.19 9.16 26.70
N ASN A 185 5.31 7.92 27.13
CA ASN A 185 4.81 7.45 28.43
C ASN A 185 5.59 8.10 29.58
N HIS A 186 4.87 8.45 30.65
CA HIS A 186 5.43 9.05 31.87
C HIS A 186 6.29 10.32 31.63
N GLY A 187 5.93 11.13 30.60
CA GLY A 187 6.65 12.35 30.28
C GLY A 187 7.94 12.16 29.46
N GLY A 188 8.20 10.97 28.96
CA GLY A 188 9.26 10.69 27.99
C GLY A 188 8.95 11.24 26.61
N ASN A 189 9.82 11.00 25.64
CA ASN A 189 9.60 11.40 24.26
C ASN A 189 8.87 10.31 23.49
N LEU A 190 8.09 10.70 22.49
CA LEU A 190 7.58 9.77 21.49
C LEU A 190 8.50 9.83 20.25
N LEU A 191 9.06 8.68 19.89
CA LEU A 191 9.94 8.49 18.76
C LEU A 191 9.15 7.76 17.68
N LEU A 192 8.84 8.47 16.60
CA LEU A 192 8.05 7.95 15.48
C LEU A 192 8.99 7.55 14.35
N GLU A 193 9.15 6.24 14.12
CA GLU A 193 9.90 5.72 12.98
C GLU A 193 9.03 5.76 11.73
N VAL A 194 9.51 6.44 10.70
CA VAL A 194 8.75 6.69 9.47
C VAL A 194 8.77 5.48 8.56
N GLU A 195 7.60 5.10 8.08
CA GLU A 195 7.39 4.18 6.96
C GLU A 195 6.49 4.87 5.93
N TYR A 196 6.67 4.59 4.63
CA TYR A 196 5.71 5.09 3.65
C TYR A 196 4.45 4.24 3.63
N ALA A 197 3.30 4.91 3.60
CA ALA A 197 2.04 4.25 3.31
C ALA A 197 2.06 3.61 1.91
N ALA A 198 1.39 2.47 1.76
CA ALA A 198 1.17 1.91 0.43
C ALA A 198 0.34 2.88 -0.41
N HIS A 199 0.80 3.16 -1.64
CA HIS A 199 0.10 4.07 -2.54
C HIS A 199 -0.45 3.30 -3.74
N PRO A 200 -1.72 3.53 -4.16
CA PRO A 200 -2.37 2.74 -5.21
C PRO A 200 -1.73 2.88 -6.59
N GLN A 201 -1.07 4.00 -6.86
CA GLN A 201 -0.51 4.33 -8.17
C GLN A 201 1.01 4.39 -8.18
N PHE A 202 1.62 4.78 -7.06
CA PHE A 202 3.05 5.06 -7.00
C PHE A 202 3.80 4.07 -6.13
N GLU A 203 5.03 3.81 -6.50
CA GLU A 203 6.01 3.11 -5.69
C GLU A 203 7.23 3.98 -5.50
N VAL A 204 7.97 3.69 -4.44
CA VAL A 204 9.17 4.44 -4.11
C VAL A 204 10.39 3.54 -4.26
N ASP A 205 11.34 4.00 -5.03
CA ASP A 205 12.69 3.42 -5.10
C ASP A 205 13.70 4.52 -4.74
N GLY A 206 14.18 4.48 -3.51
CA GLY A 206 15.00 5.53 -2.95
C GLY A 206 14.29 6.88 -2.87
N ARG A 207 14.54 7.77 -3.81
CA ARG A 207 13.81 9.04 -4.00
C ARG A 207 13.00 9.08 -5.29
N ASN A 208 13.16 8.07 -6.13
CA ASN A 208 12.40 7.99 -7.35
C ASN A 208 11.00 7.46 -7.08
N ILE A 209 10.05 7.95 -7.86
CA ILE A 209 8.68 7.48 -7.89
C ILE A 209 8.51 6.61 -9.12
N LEU A 210 8.07 5.39 -8.94
CA LEU A 210 7.75 4.49 -10.03
C LEU A 210 6.25 4.56 -10.30
N TYR A 211 5.89 4.73 -11.55
CA TYR A 211 4.50 4.76 -12.02
C TYR A 211 4.36 3.86 -13.23
N THR A 212 3.40 2.94 -13.20
CA THR A 212 3.09 2.11 -14.35
C THR A 212 1.98 2.76 -15.17
N LEU A 213 2.30 3.10 -16.42
CA LEU A 213 1.38 3.74 -17.35
C LEU A 213 0.74 2.68 -18.25
N PRO A 214 -0.56 2.37 -18.09
CA PRO A 214 -1.25 1.49 -19.02
C PRO A 214 -1.49 2.22 -20.34
N LEU A 215 -1.02 1.63 -21.44
CA LEU A 215 -1.25 2.10 -22.80
C LEU A 215 -2.03 1.04 -23.60
N THR A 216 -2.87 1.50 -24.50
CA THR A 216 -3.43 0.61 -25.52
C THR A 216 -2.38 0.28 -26.58
N PRO A 217 -2.49 -0.88 -27.28
CA PRO A 217 -1.52 -1.26 -28.32
C PRO A 217 -1.31 -0.19 -29.39
N TRP A 218 -2.39 0.48 -29.82
CA TRP A 218 -2.30 1.53 -30.83
C TRP A 218 -1.65 2.84 -30.30
N GLN A 219 -1.78 3.15 -29.01
CA GLN A 219 -1.07 4.28 -28.40
C GLN A 219 0.44 4.00 -28.31
N ALA A 220 0.80 2.77 -27.99
CA ALA A 220 2.20 2.35 -27.95
C ALA A 220 2.84 2.32 -29.35
N ALA A 221 2.13 1.77 -30.33
CA ALA A 221 2.61 1.65 -31.71
C ALA A 221 2.70 2.99 -32.45
N LEU A 222 1.68 3.85 -32.31
CA LEU A 222 1.59 5.08 -33.08
C LEU A 222 2.16 6.30 -32.35
N GLY A 223 2.44 6.16 -31.05
CA GLY A 223 2.79 7.28 -30.19
C GLY A 223 1.59 8.14 -29.81
N THR A 224 1.72 8.86 -28.71
CA THR A 224 0.65 9.71 -28.19
C THR A 224 1.20 10.70 -27.17
N SER A 225 0.40 11.68 -26.77
CA SER A 225 0.64 12.51 -25.58
C SER A 225 -0.41 12.20 -24.53
N ILE A 226 0.01 11.91 -23.31
CA ILE A 226 -0.87 11.49 -22.20
C ILE A 226 -0.54 12.31 -20.96
N SER A 227 -1.58 12.73 -20.25
CA SER A 227 -1.44 13.31 -18.92
C SER A 227 -1.13 12.24 -17.89
N VAL A 228 0.03 12.33 -17.26
CA VAL A 228 0.52 11.39 -16.26
C VAL A 228 0.44 12.03 -14.88
N PRO A 229 -0.15 11.37 -13.89
CA PRO A 229 -0.17 11.88 -12.52
C PRO A 229 1.24 11.88 -11.92
N THR A 230 1.55 12.91 -11.14
CA THR A 230 2.74 12.98 -10.29
C THR A 230 2.36 13.48 -8.91
N LEU A 231 3.23 13.31 -7.91
CA LEU A 231 2.99 13.86 -6.56
C LEU A 231 2.85 15.40 -6.57
N GLY A 232 3.42 16.07 -7.57
CA GLY A 232 3.32 17.53 -7.75
C GLY A 232 2.24 17.97 -8.74
N GLY A 233 1.28 17.10 -9.10
CA GLY A 233 0.25 17.36 -10.09
C GLY A 233 0.50 16.66 -11.43
N ALA A 234 -0.48 16.70 -12.32
CA ALA A 234 -0.40 16.03 -13.61
C ALA A 234 0.57 16.71 -14.57
N VAL A 235 1.29 15.90 -15.36
CA VAL A 235 2.26 16.37 -16.37
C VAL A 235 1.98 15.67 -17.69
N GLU A 236 2.03 16.42 -18.79
CA GLU A 236 1.91 15.85 -20.12
C GLU A 236 3.19 15.13 -20.51
N LEU A 237 3.07 13.86 -20.87
CA LEU A 237 4.17 12.99 -21.28
C LEU A 237 3.96 12.56 -22.73
N LYS A 238 4.93 12.85 -23.59
CA LYS A 238 4.95 12.38 -24.97
C LYS A 238 5.49 10.95 -25.02
N ILE A 239 4.70 10.04 -25.52
CA ILE A 239 5.05 8.64 -25.77
C ILE A 239 5.53 8.55 -27.23
N PRO A 240 6.77 8.13 -27.49
CA PRO A 240 7.24 7.88 -28.84
C PRO A 240 6.46 6.75 -29.51
N ALA A 241 6.34 6.77 -30.82
CA ALA A 241 5.89 5.62 -31.58
C ALA A 241 6.84 4.41 -31.33
N ASP A 242 6.34 3.22 -31.60
CA ASP A 242 7.08 1.95 -31.41
C ASP A 242 7.65 1.79 -29.97
N SER A 243 6.80 2.17 -28.98
CA SER A 243 7.16 2.01 -27.57
C SER A 243 6.80 0.61 -27.07
N ASP A 244 7.80 -0.14 -26.63
CA ASP A 244 7.63 -1.48 -26.08
C ASP A 244 7.09 -1.46 -24.64
N ALA A 245 6.48 -2.58 -24.25
CA ALA A 245 6.15 -2.85 -22.85
C ALA A 245 7.45 -2.91 -22.00
N GLY A 246 7.39 -2.35 -20.78
CA GLY A 246 8.55 -2.25 -19.89
C GLY A 246 9.49 -1.09 -20.23
N ARG A 247 9.27 -0.34 -21.30
CA ARG A 247 10.04 0.88 -21.60
C ARG A 247 9.85 1.89 -20.49
N LYS A 248 10.97 2.46 -20.00
CA LYS A 248 10.97 3.45 -18.92
C LYS A 248 11.22 4.85 -19.46
N LEU A 249 10.33 5.76 -19.12
CA LEU A 249 10.43 7.17 -19.44
C LEU A 249 10.68 7.95 -18.14
N ARG A 250 11.60 8.90 -18.16
CA ARG A 250 12.03 9.64 -16.97
C ARG A 250 11.49 11.06 -16.97
N LEU A 251 10.74 11.41 -15.94
CA LEU A 251 10.30 12.76 -15.63
C LEU A 251 11.23 13.33 -14.56
N ARG A 252 12.18 14.18 -14.98
CA ARG A 252 13.21 14.74 -14.10
C ARG A 252 12.62 15.63 -13.01
N GLY A 253 13.10 15.47 -11.76
CA GLY A 253 12.69 16.28 -10.62
C GLY A 253 11.23 16.07 -10.20
N ARG A 254 10.57 14.96 -10.62
CA ARG A 254 9.19 14.64 -10.26
C ARG A 254 9.08 13.52 -9.21
N GLY A 255 10.20 13.13 -8.61
CA GLY A 255 10.25 12.23 -7.48
C GLY A 255 10.17 12.94 -6.13
N LEU A 256 10.58 12.27 -5.07
CA LEU A 256 10.59 12.83 -3.73
C LEU A 256 11.66 13.93 -3.59
N PRO A 257 11.35 14.99 -2.84
CA PRO A 257 12.27 16.09 -2.59
C PRO A 257 13.56 15.63 -1.88
N GLY A 258 14.66 16.32 -2.18
CA GLY A 258 15.91 16.08 -1.50
C GLY A 258 17.11 16.61 -2.29
N ASN A 259 18.31 16.26 -1.85
CA ASN A 259 19.55 16.58 -2.56
C ASN A 259 20.34 15.27 -2.82
N PRO A 260 20.41 14.80 -4.10
CA PRO A 260 19.64 15.30 -5.26
C PRO A 260 18.13 15.00 -5.13
N GLU A 261 17.32 15.73 -5.89
CA GLU A 261 15.89 15.44 -6.06
C GLU A 261 15.71 14.09 -6.77
N GLY A 262 14.63 13.39 -6.45
CA GLY A 262 14.23 12.18 -7.16
C GLY A 262 13.55 12.50 -8.48
N ASP A 263 13.43 11.48 -9.32
CA ASP A 263 12.70 11.53 -10.58
C ASP A 263 11.47 10.65 -10.53
N GLN A 264 10.51 10.90 -11.40
CA GLN A 264 9.47 9.90 -11.64
C GLN A 264 9.84 9.05 -12.85
N ILE A 265 9.84 7.75 -12.66
CA ILE A 265 10.07 6.76 -13.71
C ILE A 265 8.71 6.19 -14.12
N VAL A 266 8.33 6.44 -15.35
CA VAL A 266 7.08 5.95 -15.93
C VAL A 266 7.39 4.71 -16.74
N GLU A 267 6.92 3.55 -16.29
CA GLU A 267 7.07 2.28 -16.98
C GLU A 267 5.83 1.98 -17.81
N ILE A 268 5.99 1.71 -19.10
CA ILE A 268 4.90 1.43 -20.01
C ILE A 268 4.41 0.00 -19.80
N GLU A 269 3.09 -0.15 -19.62
CA GLU A 269 2.39 -1.44 -19.61
C GLU A 269 1.40 -1.45 -20.78
N ILE A 270 1.52 -2.41 -21.70
CA ILE A 270 0.57 -2.51 -22.82
C ILE A 270 -0.61 -3.36 -22.38
N VAL A 271 -1.81 -2.78 -22.43
CA VAL A 271 -3.06 -3.40 -21.99
C VAL A 271 -4.05 -3.42 -23.15
N ALA A 272 -4.47 -4.61 -23.54
CA ALA A 272 -5.53 -4.76 -24.53
C ALA A 272 -6.90 -4.47 -23.89
N PRO A 273 -7.66 -3.47 -24.38
CA PRO A 273 -9.01 -3.25 -23.90
C PRO A 273 -9.93 -4.43 -24.20
N ALA A 274 -10.83 -4.76 -23.25
CA ALA A 274 -11.81 -5.80 -23.49
C ALA A 274 -12.77 -5.41 -24.62
N ALA A 275 -13.01 -6.35 -25.55
CA ALA A 275 -14.00 -6.17 -26.59
C ALA A 275 -15.40 -6.52 -26.05
N THR A 276 -16.23 -5.50 -25.81
CA THR A 276 -17.57 -5.63 -25.20
C THR A 276 -18.69 -5.76 -26.23
N ASP A 277 -18.44 -5.36 -27.47
CA ASP A 277 -19.40 -5.41 -28.56
C ASP A 277 -18.83 -6.08 -29.83
N GLU A 278 -19.69 -6.39 -30.80
CA GLU A 278 -19.28 -7.04 -32.04
C GLU A 278 -18.42 -6.14 -32.95
N ALA A 279 -18.57 -4.82 -32.87
CA ALA A 279 -17.73 -3.90 -33.64
C ALA A 279 -16.29 -3.93 -33.14
N GLN A 280 -16.09 -3.94 -31.82
CA GLN A 280 -14.77 -4.05 -31.20
C GLN A 280 -14.13 -5.41 -31.48
N LYS A 281 -14.89 -6.51 -31.38
CA LYS A 281 -14.40 -7.84 -31.76
C LYS A 281 -13.97 -7.90 -33.21
N LYS A 282 -14.77 -7.28 -34.13
CA LYS A 282 -14.41 -7.18 -35.54
C LYS A 282 -13.14 -6.35 -35.76
N ALA A 283 -12.95 -5.27 -35.00
CA ALA A 283 -11.74 -4.47 -35.06
C ALA A 283 -10.50 -5.27 -34.66
N TYR A 284 -10.57 -6.05 -33.58
CA TYR A 284 -9.48 -6.96 -33.18
C TYR A 284 -9.18 -8.05 -34.23
N ARG A 285 -10.21 -8.68 -34.82
CA ARG A 285 -10.01 -9.65 -35.91
C ARG A 285 -9.34 -9.00 -37.14
N ASN A 286 -9.73 -7.78 -37.49
CA ASN A 286 -9.12 -7.04 -38.58
C ASN A 286 -7.65 -6.70 -38.27
N LEU A 287 -7.35 -6.32 -37.01
CA LEU A 287 -5.97 -6.09 -36.58
C LEU A 287 -5.12 -7.34 -36.73
N ALA A 288 -5.57 -8.47 -36.17
CA ALA A 288 -4.88 -9.75 -36.27
C ALA A 288 -4.61 -10.11 -37.75
N LYS A 289 -5.61 -9.99 -38.62
CA LYS A 289 -5.46 -10.26 -40.06
C LYS A 289 -4.43 -9.34 -40.72
N ALA A 290 -4.37 -8.05 -40.33
CA ALA A 290 -3.39 -7.11 -40.87
C ALA A 290 -1.94 -7.48 -40.52
N PHE A 291 -1.74 -8.21 -39.40
CA PHE A 291 -0.43 -8.73 -38.99
C PHE A 291 -0.18 -10.20 -39.39
N GLY A 292 -1.05 -10.76 -40.23
CA GLY A 292 -0.87 -12.11 -40.78
C GLY A 292 -1.30 -13.24 -39.81
N GLU A 293 -2.01 -12.90 -38.75
CA GLU A 293 -2.55 -13.89 -37.82
C GLU A 293 -4.02 -14.20 -38.11
N SER A 294 -4.41 -15.46 -37.95
CA SER A 294 -5.82 -15.89 -38.01
C SER A 294 -6.29 -16.32 -36.63
N ILE A 295 -7.36 -15.73 -36.18
CA ILE A 295 -8.03 -16.06 -34.92
C ILE A 295 -9.39 -16.68 -35.22
#